data_08edfb636972142004a1bbf5881525bd
#
_entry.id   08edfb636972142004a1bbf5881525bd
#
_cell.length_a   1.000
_cell.length_b   1.000
_cell.length_c   1.000
_cell.angle_alpha   90.00
_cell.angle_beta   90.00
_cell.angle_gamma   90.00
#
_symmetry.space_group_name_H-M   'P 1'
#
loop_
_entity.id
_entity.type
_entity.pdbx_description
1 polymer ?
#
loop_
_entity_poly.entity_id
_entity_poly.type
_entity_poly.pdbx_seq_one_letter_code
_entity_poly.pdbx_strand_id
1 'polypeptide(L)'
;MSKDTDGHISIDLRQPVGTFMKCLMVLLSAFLLAFLVGALLGECEEPVWKWLIVTMAVVPAIGSTGATIFVLWGRKYLLLKEDSVEIHWKLWGWQRIKLVQLGRRSRLLLRKKLEASPDSDGDTRISEVLELLLTDAHGQMHRLLQFDVRHRARVDQIAAEIVQHLPQLELVQE
;
A
#
# COMPACT_ATOMS: atom_id res chain seq x y z
N MET A 1 -16.47 4.76 -7.65
CA MET A 1 -16.13 4.96 -9.07
C MET A 1 -16.26 6.45 -9.36
N SER A 2 -15.22 7.11 -9.77
CA SER A 2 -15.24 8.53 -10.17
C SER A 2 -14.75 8.61 -11.62
N LYS A 3 -15.51 9.30 -12.48
CA LYS A 3 -15.01 9.68 -13.81
C LYS A 3 -14.17 10.93 -13.63
N ASP A 4 -12.97 10.91 -14.14
CA ASP A 4 -12.13 12.09 -14.22
C ASP A 4 -12.64 13.02 -15.35
N THR A 5 -12.24 14.28 -15.35
CA THR A 5 -12.62 15.29 -16.35
C THR A 5 -12.37 14.86 -17.79
N ASP A 6 -11.44 13.94 -18.01
CA ASP A 6 -11.09 13.41 -19.34
C ASP A 6 -11.81 12.09 -19.71
N GLY A 7 -12.84 11.70 -18.94
CA GLY A 7 -13.63 10.49 -19.21
C GLY A 7 -12.93 9.17 -18.80
N HIS A 8 -11.74 9.23 -18.24
CA HIS A 8 -11.02 8.06 -17.76
C HIS A 8 -11.62 7.53 -16.45
N ILE A 9 -11.62 6.20 -16.30
CA ILE A 9 -12.18 5.54 -15.13
C ILE A 9 -11.11 5.37 -14.09
N SER A 10 -11.38 5.90 -12.89
CA SER A 10 -10.51 5.74 -11.74
C SER A 10 -11.09 4.73 -10.76
N ILE A 11 -10.30 3.71 -10.41
CA ILE A 11 -10.64 2.69 -9.41
C ILE A 11 -9.81 2.93 -8.15
N ASP A 12 -10.47 3.18 -7.02
CA ASP A 12 -9.79 3.36 -5.73
C ASP A 12 -9.29 2.02 -5.19
N LEU A 13 -7.99 1.93 -4.99
CA LEU A 13 -7.29 0.75 -4.47
C LEU A 13 -7.00 0.83 -2.96
N ARG A 14 -7.62 1.74 -2.23
CA ARG A 14 -7.38 1.84 -0.79
C ARG A 14 -7.72 0.54 -0.08
N GLN A 15 -6.78 0.06 0.71
CA GLN A 15 -7.07 -0.99 1.67
C GLN A 15 -7.95 -0.43 2.80
N PRO A 16 -9.00 -1.15 3.20
CA PRO A 16 -9.79 -0.77 4.36
C PRO A 16 -8.97 -0.98 5.63
N VAL A 17 -8.18 0.01 6.03
CA VAL A 17 -7.51 0.00 7.32
C VAL A 17 -8.55 0.27 8.40
N GLY A 18 -8.73 -0.67 9.32
CA GLY A 18 -9.69 -0.55 10.42
C GLY A 18 -9.42 0.70 11.27
N THR A 19 -10.49 1.29 11.82
CA THR A 19 -10.38 2.50 12.68
C THR A 19 -9.44 2.27 13.85
N PHE A 20 -9.49 1.10 14.47
CA PHE A 20 -8.58 0.72 15.56
C PHE A 20 -7.10 0.81 15.14
N MET A 21 -6.74 0.25 13.98
CA MET A 21 -5.37 0.29 13.47
C MET A 21 -4.91 1.73 13.18
N LYS A 22 -5.80 2.58 12.66
CA LYS A 22 -5.50 4.00 12.45
C LYS A 22 -5.21 4.71 13.76
N CYS A 23 -6.05 4.51 14.77
CA CYS A 23 -5.83 5.06 16.11
C CYS A 23 -4.52 4.57 16.72
N LEU A 24 -4.23 3.26 16.61
CA LEU A 24 -2.98 2.68 17.10
C LEU A 24 -1.75 3.30 16.44
N MET A 25 -1.77 3.48 15.12
CA MET A 25 -0.67 4.14 14.39
C MET A 25 -0.46 5.59 14.81
N VAL A 26 -1.55 6.34 15.02
CA VAL A 26 -1.48 7.73 15.51
C VAL A 26 -0.87 7.78 16.91
N LEU A 27 -1.33 6.91 17.82
CA LEU A 27 -0.82 6.84 19.19
C LEU A 27 0.67 6.45 19.22
N LEU A 28 1.06 5.45 18.43
CA LEU A 28 2.45 5.03 18.33
C LEU A 28 3.35 6.16 17.80
N SER A 29 2.90 6.87 16.76
CA SER A 29 3.65 8.00 16.21
C SER A 29 3.76 9.14 17.21
N ALA A 30 2.69 9.46 17.93
CA ALA A 30 2.70 10.48 18.98
C ALA A 30 3.66 10.10 20.12
N PHE A 31 3.65 8.82 20.54
CA PHE A 31 4.55 8.31 21.56
C PHE A 31 6.01 8.41 21.14
N LEU A 32 6.35 7.99 19.92
CA LEU A 32 7.72 8.07 19.40
C LEU A 32 8.20 9.51 19.25
N LEU A 33 7.32 10.42 18.84
CA LEU A 33 7.65 11.85 18.77
C LEU A 33 7.87 12.44 20.16
N ALA A 34 7.01 12.12 21.14
CA ALA A 34 7.16 12.56 22.53
C ALA A 34 8.46 12.02 23.14
N PHE A 35 8.79 10.75 22.87
CA PHE A 35 10.06 10.16 23.30
C PHE A 35 11.27 10.87 22.69
N LEU A 36 11.21 11.19 21.38
CA LEU A 36 12.27 11.95 20.71
C LEU A 36 12.46 13.34 21.31
N VAL A 37 11.36 14.07 21.56
CA VAL A 37 11.40 15.38 22.21
C VAL A 37 11.96 15.28 23.63
N GLY A 38 11.55 14.28 24.41
CA GLY A 38 12.08 14.02 25.73
C GLY A 38 13.60 13.73 25.72
N ALA A 39 14.07 12.95 24.73
CA ALA A 39 15.49 12.66 24.57
C ALA A 39 16.31 13.90 24.18
N LEU A 40 15.72 14.81 23.39
CA LEU A 40 16.38 16.07 23.01
C LEU A 40 16.47 17.06 24.17
N LEU A 41 15.40 17.18 24.99
CA LEU A 41 15.30 18.12 26.10
C LEU A 41 15.93 17.58 27.39
N GLY A 42 16.04 16.26 27.52
CA GLY A 42 16.63 15.61 28.69
C GLY A 42 18.10 15.99 28.90
N GLU A 43 18.47 16.22 30.15
CA GLU A 43 19.86 16.39 30.56
C GLU A 43 20.49 15.01 30.75
N CYS A 44 21.50 14.68 29.92
CA CYS A 44 22.35 13.50 30.12
C CYS A 44 23.72 13.96 30.55
N GLU A 45 24.28 13.34 31.58
CA GLU A 45 25.62 13.63 32.09
C GLU A 45 26.69 13.42 31.01
N GLU A 46 26.51 12.41 30.14
CA GLU A 46 27.40 12.14 29.03
C GLU A 46 26.76 12.49 27.66
N PRO A 47 27.31 13.44 26.90
CA PRO A 47 26.74 13.88 25.62
C PRO A 47 26.71 12.78 24.56
N VAL A 48 27.61 11.81 24.64
CA VAL A 48 27.68 10.70 23.66
C VAL A 48 26.44 9.82 23.73
N TRP A 49 25.96 9.46 24.93
CA TRP A 49 24.76 8.66 25.12
C TRP A 49 23.52 9.39 24.66
N LYS A 50 23.44 10.69 24.89
CA LYS A 50 22.33 11.54 24.43
C LYS A 50 22.20 11.46 22.90
N TRP A 51 23.27 11.66 22.18
CA TRP A 51 23.26 11.62 20.72
C TRP A 51 22.95 10.22 20.16
N LEU A 52 23.42 9.17 20.84
CA LEU A 52 23.09 7.79 20.46
C LEU A 52 21.58 7.53 20.58
N ILE A 53 20.97 7.91 21.70
CA ILE A 53 19.51 7.74 21.93
C ILE A 53 18.72 8.55 20.91
N VAL A 54 19.09 9.81 20.67
CA VAL A 54 18.45 10.67 19.68
C VAL A 54 18.52 10.03 18.29
N THR A 55 19.69 9.57 17.87
CA THR A 55 19.86 8.94 16.55
C THR A 55 19.03 7.68 16.41
N MET A 56 18.97 6.84 17.44
CA MET A 56 18.12 5.63 17.43
C MET A 56 16.62 5.93 17.44
N ALA A 57 16.19 7.07 17.99
CA ALA A 57 14.79 7.47 18.05
C ALA A 57 14.32 8.17 16.78
N VAL A 58 15.18 8.92 16.08
CA VAL A 58 14.83 9.72 14.89
C VAL A 58 14.29 8.85 13.76
N VAL A 59 14.98 7.76 13.43
CA VAL A 59 14.60 6.90 12.28
C VAL A 59 13.20 6.29 12.49
N PRO A 60 12.89 5.61 13.61
CA PRO A 60 11.54 5.08 13.83
C PRO A 60 10.48 6.17 13.99
N ALA A 61 10.79 7.33 14.57
CA ALA A 61 9.84 8.44 14.68
C ALA A 61 9.46 9.00 13.30
N ILE A 62 10.42 9.26 12.44
CA ILE A 62 10.16 9.72 11.05
C ILE A 62 9.42 8.65 10.26
N GLY A 63 9.86 7.39 10.34
CA GLY A 63 9.27 6.28 9.62
C GLY A 63 7.81 6.04 10.01
N SER A 64 7.52 5.99 11.33
CA SER A 64 6.15 5.79 11.83
C SER A 64 5.23 6.96 11.50
N THR A 65 5.73 8.19 11.62
CA THR A 65 4.96 9.39 11.27
C THR A 65 4.66 9.43 9.77
N GLY A 66 5.64 9.16 8.92
CA GLY A 66 5.46 9.08 7.47
C GLY A 66 4.46 7.98 7.06
N ALA A 67 4.55 6.79 7.66
CA ALA A 67 3.61 5.71 7.43
C ALA A 67 2.18 6.08 7.89
N THR A 68 2.03 6.71 9.05
CA THR A 68 0.73 7.17 9.57
C THR A 68 0.11 8.21 8.64
N ILE A 69 0.87 9.20 8.19
CA ILE A 69 0.43 10.22 7.24
C ILE A 69 -0.03 9.53 5.94
N PHE A 70 0.75 8.58 5.42
CA PHE A 70 0.39 7.87 4.20
C PHE A 70 -0.89 7.04 4.35
N VAL A 71 -1.08 6.36 5.47
CA VAL A 71 -2.30 5.57 5.75
C VAL A 71 -3.53 6.45 5.90
N LEU A 72 -3.40 7.63 6.52
CA LEU A 72 -4.54 8.53 6.74
C LEU A 72 -4.92 9.32 5.48
N TRP A 73 -3.95 9.87 4.77
CA TRP A 73 -4.18 10.80 3.64
C TRP A 73 -3.69 10.32 2.29
N GLY A 74 -2.87 9.28 2.24
CA GLY A 74 -2.41 8.67 0.99
C GLY A 74 -3.57 8.10 0.18
N ARG A 75 -3.54 8.28 -1.14
CA ARG A 75 -4.49 7.68 -2.07
C ARG A 75 -3.72 6.84 -3.08
N LYS A 76 -4.21 5.62 -3.30
CA LYS A 76 -3.74 4.76 -4.38
C LYS A 76 -4.94 4.45 -5.27
N TYR A 77 -4.81 4.75 -6.56
CA TYR A 77 -5.88 4.48 -7.52
C TYR A 77 -5.30 4.05 -8.86
N LEU A 78 -6.11 3.30 -9.62
CA LEU A 78 -5.83 2.95 -11.00
C LEU A 78 -6.56 3.89 -11.91
N LEU A 79 -5.90 4.36 -12.95
CA LEU A 79 -6.50 5.01 -14.08
C LEU A 79 -6.43 4.06 -15.27
N LEU A 80 -7.60 3.66 -15.78
CA LEU A 80 -7.70 2.74 -16.91
C LEU A 80 -7.76 3.54 -18.20
N LYS A 81 -6.83 3.25 -19.11
CA LYS A 81 -6.79 3.75 -20.48
C LYS A 81 -6.89 2.57 -21.45
N GLU A 82 -7.26 2.80 -22.68
CA GLU A 82 -7.45 1.72 -23.67
C GLU A 82 -6.24 0.79 -23.80
N ASP A 83 -5.02 1.34 -23.85
CA ASP A 83 -3.79 0.59 -24.08
C ASP A 83 -2.84 0.56 -22.87
N SER A 84 -3.25 1.10 -21.73
CA SER A 84 -2.39 1.19 -20.56
C SER A 84 -3.16 1.31 -19.27
N VAL A 85 -2.52 0.91 -18.17
CA VAL A 85 -3.00 1.10 -16.80
C VAL A 85 -1.99 1.97 -16.07
N GLU A 86 -2.46 3.09 -15.53
CA GLU A 86 -1.63 3.94 -14.69
C GLU A 86 -1.94 3.68 -13.21
N ILE A 87 -0.90 3.38 -12.46
CA ILE A 87 -1.00 3.22 -11.00
C ILE A 87 -0.53 4.52 -10.37
N HIS A 88 -1.45 5.20 -9.72
CA HIS A 88 -1.18 6.48 -9.08
C HIS A 88 -1.06 6.31 -7.56
N TRP A 89 -0.01 6.86 -6.98
CA TRP A 89 0.14 7.11 -5.55
C TRP A 89 0.15 8.60 -5.33
N LYS A 90 -0.80 9.10 -4.56
CA LYS A 90 -0.93 10.53 -4.26
C LYS A 90 -0.92 10.76 -2.76
N LEU A 91 -0.06 11.67 -2.32
CA LEU A 91 0.02 12.14 -0.94
C LEU A 91 0.26 13.64 -0.96
N TRP A 92 -0.75 14.44 -0.58
CA TRP A 92 -0.75 15.91 -0.69
C TRP A 92 -0.26 16.39 -2.07
N GLY A 93 0.80 17.16 -2.18
CA GLY A 93 1.37 17.62 -3.45
C GLY A 93 2.30 16.61 -4.14
N TRP A 94 2.63 15.48 -3.48
CA TRP A 94 3.50 14.46 -4.06
C TRP A 94 2.67 13.40 -4.80
N GLN A 95 3.07 13.14 -6.04
CA GLN A 95 2.43 12.13 -6.89
C GLN A 95 3.49 11.26 -7.56
N ARG A 96 3.30 9.95 -7.48
CA ARG A 96 4.08 8.97 -8.23
C ARG A 96 3.14 8.21 -9.17
N ILE A 97 3.53 8.14 -10.44
CA ILE A 97 2.78 7.44 -11.47
C ILE A 97 3.65 6.28 -11.97
N LYS A 98 3.06 5.11 -12.07
CA LYS A 98 3.66 3.96 -12.74
C LYS A 98 2.76 3.58 -13.92
N LEU A 99 3.28 3.72 -15.13
CA LEU A 99 2.60 3.31 -16.35
C LEU A 99 2.87 1.83 -16.60
N VAL A 100 1.83 1.07 -16.89
CA VAL A 100 1.88 -0.34 -17.33
C VAL A 100 1.24 -0.41 -18.70
N GLN A 101 2.03 -0.65 -19.73
CA GLN A 101 1.54 -0.80 -21.10
C GLN A 101 0.89 -2.16 -21.30
N LEU A 102 -0.28 -2.17 -21.90
CA LEU A 102 -1.03 -3.38 -22.24
C LEU A 102 -0.69 -3.84 -23.66
N GLY A 103 -0.65 -5.14 -23.84
CA GLY A 103 -0.45 -5.78 -25.12
C GLY A 103 -1.40 -6.96 -25.31
N ARG A 104 -1.37 -7.60 -26.47
CA ARG A 104 -2.24 -8.74 -26.78
C ARG A 104 -2.11 -9.94 -25.83
N ARG A 105 -1.03 -10.03 -25.07
CA ARG A 105 -0.76 -11.10 -24.11
C ARG A 105 -0.91 -10.64 -22.66
N SER A 106 -1.35 -9.41 -22.44
CA SER A 106 -1.58 -8.92 -21.09
C SER A 106 -2.75 -9.64 -20.44
N ARG A 107 -2.58 -10.05 -19.20
CA ARG A 107 -3.57 -10.80 -18.43
C ARG A 107 -3.70 -10.21 -17.03
N LEU A 108 -4.88 -10.30 -16.49
CA LEU A 108 -5.16 -10.00 -15.10
C LEU A 108 -5.18 -11.32 -14.32
N LEU A 109 -4.27 -11.49 -13.39
CA LEU A 109 -4.11 -12.72 -12.62
C LEU A 109 -4.56 -12.49 -11.18
N LEU A 110 -5.53 -13.25 -10.73
CA LEU A 110 -5.92 -13.34 -9.32
C LEU A 110 -5.30 -14.58 -8.70
N ARG A 111 -4.33 -14.36 -7.83
CA ARG A 111 -3.53 -15.42 -7.21
C ARG A 111 -3.75 -15.47 -5.71
N LYS A 112 -3.93 -16.66 -5.17
CA LYS A 112 -3.92 -16.92 -3.74
C LYS A 112 -2.49 -17.30 -3.31
N LYS A 113 -1.94 -16.58 -2.35
CA LYS A 113 -0.59 -16.81 -1.81
C LYS A 113 -0.66 -17.02 -0.31
N LEU A 114 0.13 -17.98 0.17
CA LEU A 114 0.40 -18.14 1.60
C LEU A 114 1.59 -17.24 1.97
N GLU A 115 1.41 -16.35 2.91
CA GLU A 115 2.46 -15.47 3.43
C GLU A 115 2.76 -15.87 4.88
N ALA A 116 4.00 -16.28 5.11
CA ALA A 116 4.48 -16.61 6.44
C ALA A 116 5.04 -15.33 7.08
N SER A 117 4.47 -14.92 8.21
CA SER A 117 4.98 -13.79 9.00
C SER A 117 5.39 -14.32 10.39
N PRO A 118 6.55 -13.88 10.93
CA PRO A 118 6.90 -14.20 12.30
C PRO A 118 5.90 -13.53 13.24
N ASP A 119 5.35 -14.31 14.18
CA ASP A 119 4.50 -13.77 15.25
C ASP A 119 5.38 -13.28 16.40
N SER A 120 4.80 -12.46 17.30
CA SER A 120 5.47 -11.92 18.49
C SER A 120 6.08 -12.98 19.42
N ASP A 121 5.56 -14.19 19.37
CA ASP A 121 5.97 -15.34 20.22
C ASP A 121 7.03 -16.23 19.55
N GLY A 122 7.53 -15.85 18.36
CA GLY A 122 8.52 -16.62 17.60
C GLY A 122 7.92 -17.71 16.71
N ASP A 123 6.61 -17.92 16.78
CA ASP A 123 5.90 -18.83 15.91
C ASP A 123 5.66 -18.23 14.52
N THR A 124 5.64 -19.07 13.51
CA THR A 124 5.34 -18.64 12.14
C THR A 124 3.84 -18.66 11.90
N ARG A 125 3.23 -17.48 11.83
CA ARG A 125 1.83 -17.35 11.44
C ARG A 125 1.72 -17.37 9.92
N ILE A 126 0.97 -18.34 9.39
CA ILE A 126 0.64 -18.43 7.97
C ILE A 126 -0.67 -17.68 7.74
N SER A 127 -0.63 -16.64 6.91
CA SER A 127 -1.80 -15.90 6.46
C SER A 127 -2.04 -16.10 4.96
N GLU A 128 -3.30 -16.22 4.59
CA GLU A 128 -3.69 -16.29 3.18
C GLU A 128 -3.94 -14.88 2.66
N VAL A 129 -3.24 -14.52 1.60
CA VAL A 129 -3.39 -13.22 0.91
C VAL A 129 -3.81 -13.44 -0.54
N LEU A 130 -4.64 -12.53 -1.04
CA LEU A 130 -5.03 -12.43 -2.44
C LEU A 130 -4.19 -11.35 -3.11
N GLU A 131 -3.52 -11.71 -4.18
CA GLU A 131 -2.76 -10.80 -5.02
C GLU A 131 -3.48 -10.62 -6.36
N LEU A 132 -3.72 -9.38 -6.75
CA LEU A 132 -4.17 -9.03 -8.09
C LEU A 132 -2.94 -8.52 -8.86
N LEU A 133 -2.56 -9.27 -9.89
CA LEU A 133 -1.38 -9.02 -10.70
C LEU A 133 -1.82 -8.66 -12.12
N LEU A 134 -1.11 -7.73 -12.74
CA LEU A 134 -1.29 -7.37 -14.16
C LEU A 134 -0.01 -7.72 -14.90
N THR A 135 -0.11 -8.51 -15.95
CA THR A 135 1.00 -8.77 -16.86
C THR A 135 1.03 -7.70 -17.93
N ASP A 136 2.17 -7.06 -18.15
CA ASP A 136 2.36 -6.04 -19.18
C ASP A 136 2.59 -6.65 -20.57
N ALA A 137 2.79 -5.78 -21.57
CA ALA A 137 3.08 -6.17 -22.94
C ALA A 137 4.36 -7.01 -23.09
N HIS A 138 5.29 -6.90 -22.15
CA HIS A 138 6.58 -7.59 -22.13
C HIS A 138 6.56 -8.88 -21.28
N GLY A 139 5.41 -9.23 -20.69
CA GLY A 139 5.26 -10.38 -19.81
C GLY A 139 5.71 -10.15 -18.36
N GLN A 140 6.02 -8.90 -17.98
CA GLN A 140 6.35 -8.57 -16.60
C GLN A 140 5.10 -8.48 -15.75
N MET A 141 5.17 -9.06 -14.54
CA MET A 141 4.05 -9.00 -13.60
C MET A 141 4.14 -7.77 -12.70
N HIS A 142 3.05 -7.01 -12.65
CA HIS A 142 2.90 -5.84 -11.81
C HIS A 142 1.81 -6.07 -10.77
N ARG A 143 2.17 -6.04 -9.49
CA ARG A 143 1.21 -6.19 -8.40
C ARG A 143 0.38 -4.92 -8.26
N LEU A 144 -0.91 -5.04 -8.57
CA LEU A 144 -1.88 -3.96 -8.41
C LEU A 144 -2.33 -3.86 -6.95
N LEU A 145 -2.71 -5.00 -6.37
CA LEU A 145 -3.31 -5.12 -5.05
C LEU A 145 -2.79 -6.33 -4.32
N GLN A 146 -2.81 -6.24 -2.99
CA GLN A 146 -2.65 -7.37 -2.08
C GLN A 146 -3.61 -7.16 -0.92
N PHE A 147 -4.49 -8.12 -0.67
CA PHE A 147 -5.47 -8.09 0.40
C PHE A 147 -5.48 -9.40 1.17
N ASP A 148 -5.91 -9.35 2.42
CA ASP A 148 -6.31 -10.53 3.17
C ASP A 148 -7.51 -11.20 2.47
N VAL A 149 -7.58 -12.54 2.51
CA VAL A 149 -8.68 -13.35 1.91
C VAL A 149 -10.07 -12.89 2.38
N ARG A 150 -10.17 -12.32 3.57
CA ARG A 150 -11.43 -11.73 4.10
C ARG A 150 -12.03 -10.65 3.18
N HIS A 151 -11.22 -10.03 2.34
CA HIS A 151 -11.64 -8.99 1.41
C HIS A 151 -11.83 -9.49 -0.03
N ARG A 152 -11.97 -10.80 -0.22
CA ARG A 152 -12.10 -11.44 -1.53
C ARG A 152 -13.19 -10.78 -2.40
N ALA A 153 -14.37 -10.55 -1.84
CA ALA A 153 -15.48 -9.92 -2.59
C ALA A 153 -15.10 -8.56 -3.19
N ARG A 154 -14.27 -7.76 -2.47
CA ARG A 154 -13.79 -6.48 -2.98
C ARG A 154 -12.75 -6.65 -4.08
N VAL A 155 -11.88 -7.64 -3.97
CA VAL A 155 -10.86 -7.92 -5.00
C VAL A 155 -11.54 -8.41 -6.27
N ASP A 156 -12.52 -9.31 -6.14
CA ASP A 156 -13.34 -9.82 -7.26
C ASP A 156 -14.10 -8.67 -7.94
N GLN A 157 -14.67 -7.73 -7.17
CA GLN A 157 -15.34 -6.55 -7.70
C GLN A 157 -14.35 -5.67 -8.50
N ILE A 158 -13.18 -5.37 -7.94
CA ILE A 158 -12.15 -4.58 -8.63
C ILE A 158 -11.67 -5.27 -9.90
N ALA A 159 -11.45 -6.59 -9.85
CA ALA A 159 -11.07 -7.38 -11.01
C ALA A 159 -12.13 -7.33 -12.12
N ALA A 160 -13.40 -7.49 -11.73
CA ALA A 160 -14.53 -7.39 -12.66
C ALA A 160 -14.65 -5.98 -13.30
N GLU A 161 -14.48 -4.92 -12.51
CA GLU A 161 -14.47 -3.54 -13.00
C GLU A 161 -13.33 -3.32 -14.01
N ILE A 162 -12.12 -3.84 -13.74
CA ILE A 162 -10.99 -3.74 -14.67
C ILE A 162 -11.29 -4.44 -15.99
N VAL A 163 -11.80 -5.69 -15.94
CA VAL A 163 -12.13 -6.48 -17.15
C VAL A 163 -13.28 -5.86 -17.93
N GLN A 164 -14.27 -5.29 -17.25
CA GLN A 164 -15.40 -4.62 -17.91
C GLN A 164 -14.92 -3.42 -18.76
N HIS A 165 -13.89 -2.71 -18.33
CA HIS A 165 -13.36 -1.54 -19.03
C HIS A 165 -12.21 -1.85 -19.97
N LEU A 166 -11.53 -2.98 -19.77
CA LEU A 166 -10.44 -3.47 -20.57
C LEU A 166 -10.77 -4.92 -21.07
N PRO A 167 -11.72 -5.06 -22.02
CA PRO A 167 -12.20 -6.37 -22.44
C PRO A 167 -11.12 -7.23 -23.13
N GLN A 168 -9.99 -6.62 -23.50
CA GLN A 168 -8.82 -7.33 -24.02
C GLN A 168 -8.06 -8.09 -22.93
N LEU A 169 -8.32 -7.82 -21.64
CA LEU A 169 -7.68 -8.52 -20.52
C LEU A 169 -8.47 -9.79 -20.17
N GLU A 170 -7.78 -10.91 -20.19
CA GLU A 170 -8.30 -12.18 -19.69
C GLU A 170 -8.06 -12.27 -18.17
N LEU A 171 -9.13 -12.53 -17.39
CA LEU A 171 -9.01 -12.81 -15.96
C LEU A 171 -8.67 -14.28 -15.76
N VAL A 172 -7.49 -14.54 -15.21
CA VAL A 172 -7.03 -15.88 -14.83
C VAL A 172 -7.04 -16.00 -13.31
N GLN A 173 -7.62 -17.09 -12.79
CA GLN A 173 -7.63 -17.39 -11.35
C GLN A 173 -6.72 -18.58 -11.07
N GLU A 174 -5.75 -18.43 -10.16
CA GLU A 174 -4.83 -19.46 -9.68
C GLU A 174 -4.93 -19.70 -8.16
#